data_ac2775f8352cefacd7af500f929e6993
#
_entry.id   ac2775f8352cefacd7af500f929e6993
#
_cell.length_a   1.000
_cell.length_b   1.000
_cell.length_c   1.000
_cell.angle_alpha   90.00
_cell.angle_beta   90.00
_cell.angle_gamma   90.00
#
_symmetry.space_group_name_H-M   'P 1'
#
loop_
_entity.id
_entity.type
_entity.pdbx_description
1 polymer ?
#
loop_
_entity_poly.entity_id
_entity_poly.type
_entity_poly.pdbx_seq_one_letter_code
_entity_poly.pdbx_strand_id
1 'polypeptide(L)'
;MRVINLYTKITLLLLSMTTMMSNVAIVTMLPHLKDHFTDVANIDFLSRLMITLPSLAIAFLAPFIGHIIHKVGKYISAIFGLLLFSAAGSAGLYLQSIEALLFSRFLLGIAIGILMIVSTSLIGDYFKGEARHRYMGMQSLFISLGGVLFVVGGGYLSDIDWRYPFGIYLIGVLLLPFVIKFLEEYKGETEESEIDLNANLFKIYLLAFLLMLIFYILPTQMPFLIINHFGASGTLTGAIIALAFISNGLGALTFARLKTRFSFSSV
;
A
#
# COMPACT_ATOMS: atom_id res chain seq x y z
N MET A 1 23.36 7.99 19.89
CA MET A 1 22.60 7.90 18.63
C MET A 1 23.36 7.00 17.67
N ARG A 2 22.83 5.80 17.36
CA ARG A 2 23.48 4.93 16.36
C ARG A 2 23.27 5.58 14.99
N VAL A 3 24.35 5.75 14.23
CA VAL A 3 24.25 6.28 12.87
C VAL A 3 23.59 5.20 12.00
N ILE A 4 22.30 5.38 11.70
CA ILE A 4 21.57 4.45 10.85
C ILE A 4 22.15 4.53 9.45
N ASN A 5 22.55 3.38 8.91
CA ASN A 5 23.17 3.28 7.60
C ASN A 5 22.19 3.76 6.50
N LEU A 6 22.71 4.40 5.47
CA LEU A 6 21.93 4.85 4.32
C LEU A 6 21.13 3.71 3.68
N TYR A 7 21.71 2.52 3.61
CA TYR A 7 21.04 1.33 3.06
C TYR A 7 19.81 0.91 3.87
N THR A 8 19.87 0.97 5.21
CA THR A 8 18.71 0.72 6.08
C THR A 8 17.59 1.72 5.81
N LYS A 9 17.95 3.01 5.64
CA LYS A 9 16.99 4.08 5.32
C LYS A 9 16.29 3.82 3.98
N ILE A 10 17.05 3.46 2.95
CA ILE A 10 16.51 3.13 1.62
C ILE A 10 15.62 1.89 1.70
N THR A 11 16.04 0.84 2.40
CA THR A 11 15.26 -0.39 2.56
C THR A 11 13.90 -0.11 3.19
N LEU A 12 13.82 0.72 4.23
CA LEU A 12 12.55 1.12 4.85
C LEU A 12 11.64 1.89 3.90
N LEU A 13 12.20 2.79 3.09
CA LEU A 13 11.43 3.54 2.10
C LEU A 13 10.91 2.64 0.99
N LEU A 14 11.73 1.71 0.49
CA LEU A 14 11.31 0.72 -0.50
C LEU A 14 10.24 -0.22 0.06
N LEU A 15 10.39 -0.65 1.33
CA LEU A 15 9.38 -1.46 2.01
C LEU A 15 8.04 -0.70 2.11
N SER A 16 8.08 0.60 2.36
CA SER A 16 6.87 1.42 2.42
C SER A 16 6.18 1.58 1.06
N MET A 17 6.92 1.55 -0.06
CA MET A 17 6.32 1.58 -1.40
C MET A 17 5.40 0.39 -1.66
N THR A 18 5.69 -0.80 -1.11
CA THR A 18 4.89 -2.00 -1.32
C THR A 18 3.47 -1.87 -0.79
N THR A 19 3.24 -0.98 0.19
CA THR A 19 1.92 -0.81 0.81
C THR A 19 0.87 -0.26 -0.18
N MET A 20 1.27 0.56 -1.17
CA MET A 20 0.37 1.08 -2.21
C MET A 20 0.15 0.11 -3.37
N MET A 21 1.07 -0.83 -3.58
CA MET A 21 0.99 -1.77 -4.72
C MET A 21 -0.28 -2.60 -4.72
N SER A 22 -0.81 -2.96 -3.53
CA SER A 22 -1.96 -3.85 -3.42
C SER A 22 -3.17 -3.39 -4.20
N ASN A 23 -3.38 -2.09 -4.19
CA ASN A 23 -4.58 -1.49 -4.72
C ASN A 23 -4.41 -0.97 -6.15
N VAL A 24 -3.17 -0.62 -6.54
CA VAL A 24 -2.97 0.11 -7.80
C VAL A 24 -2.34 -0.72 -8.91
N ALA A 25 -1.58 -1.76 -8.59
CA ALA A 25 -0.87 -2.54 -9.61
C ALA A 25 -1.81 -3.28 -10.58
N ILE A 26 -2.99 -3.70 -10.11
CA ILE A 26 -3.96 -4.46 -10.89
C ILE A 26 -5.20 -3.65 -11.29
N VAL A 27 -5.29 -2.39 -10.90
CA VAL A 27 -6.53 -1.61 -11.03
C VAL A 27 -6.98 -1.45 -12.48
N THR A 28 -6.03 -1.31 -13.39
CA THR A 28 -6.28 -1.10 -14.83
C THR A 28 -6.72 -2.36 -15.57
N MET A 29 -6.42 -3.55 -15.03
CA MET A 29 -6.82 -4.81 -15.65
C MET A 29 -8.23 -5.28 -15.26
N LEU A 30 -8.80 -4.73 -14.18
CA LEU A 30 -10.08 -5.21 -13.65
C LEU A 30 -11.25 -5.15 -14.63
N PRO A 31 -11.39 -4.11 -15.48
CA PRO A 31 -12.43 -4.09 -16.51
C PRO A 31 -12.32 -5.24 -17.51
N HIS A 32 -11.10 -5.74 -17.78
CA HIS A 32 -10.86 -6.85 -18.71
C HIS A 32 -11.21 -8.23 -18.13
N LEU A 33 -11.40 -8.35 -16.80
CA LEU A 33 -11.81 -9.61 -16.20
C LEU A 33 -13.18 -10.09 -16.67
N LYS A 34 -14.08 -9.17 -17.02
CA LYS A 34 -15.39 -9.49 -17.58
C LYS A 34 -15.29 -10.27 -18.89
N ASP A 35 -14.34 -9.93 -19.73
CA ASP A 35 -14.11 -10.58 -21.02
C ASP A 35 -13.55 -11.98 -20.86
N HIS A 36 -12.86 -12.23 -19.74
CA HIS A 36 -12.20 -13.50 -19.43
C HIS A 36 -13.10 -14.46 -18.62
N PHE A 37 -13.88 -13.95 -17.69
CA PHE A 37 -14.75 -14.71 -16.80
C PHE A 37 -16.23 -14.51 -17.17
N THR A 38 -16.59 -14.84 -18.44
CA THR A 38 -17.93 -14.61 -19.01
C THR A 38 -19.02 -15.40 -18.30
N ASP A 39 -18.69 -16.57 -17.75
CA ASP A 39 -19.64 -17.50 -17.12
C ASP A 39 -19.87 -17.20 -15.63
N VAL A 40 -19.16 -16.20 -15.08
CA VAL A 40 -19.25 -15.87 -13.64
C VAL A 40 -20.32 -14.80 -13.40
N ALA A 41 -21.34 -15.16 -12.64
CA ALA A 41 -22.35 -14.19 -12.22
C ALA A 41 -21.73 -13.06 -11.39
N ASN A 42 -22.18 -11.81 -11.63
CA ASN A 42 -21.73 -10.62 -10.89
C ASN A 42 -20.21 -10.32 -10.98
N ILE A 43 -19.56 -10.65 -12.09
CA ILE A 43 -18.11 -10.45 -12.30
C ILE A 43 -17.71 -8.98 -12.05
N ASP A 44 -18.52 -8.00 -12.40
CA ASP A 44 -18.26 -6.57 -12.15
C ASP A 44 -18.12 -6.26 -10.65
N PHE A 45 -18.94 -6.90 -9.82
CA PHE A 45 -18.83 -6.76 -8.36
C PHE A 45 -17.59 -7.48 -7.83
N LEU A 46 -17.33 -8.70 -8.27
CA LEU A 46 -16.17 -9.50 -7.84
C LEU A 46 -14.85 -8.84 -8.27
N SER A 47 -14.80 -8.23 -9.43
CA SER A 47 -13.65 -7.45 -9.90
C SER A 47 -13.34 -6.28 -8.98
N ARG A 48 -14.34 -5.50 -8.58
CA ARG A 48 -14.17 -4.40 -7.61
C ARG A 48 -13.78 -4.92 -6.22
N LEU A 49 -14.31 -6.08 -5.83
CA LEU A 49 -13.95 -6.74 -4.58
C LEU A 49 -12.45 -7.08 -4.51
N MET A 50 -11.81 -7.38 -5.65
CA MET A 50 -10.37 -7.63 -5.70
C MET A 50 -9.50 -6.47 -5.21
N ILE A 51 -9.98 -5.22 -5.32
CA ILE A 51 -9.28 -4.04 -4.78
C ILE A 51 -9.62 -3.85 -3.29
N THR A 52 -10.89 -4.05 -2.93
CA THR A 52 -11.36 -3.70 -1.59
C THR A 52 -11.08 -4.79 -0.56
N LEU A 53 -11.00 -6.05 -0.98
CA LEU A 53 -10.78 -7.20 -0.10
C LEU A 53 -9.46 -7.14 0.68
N PRO A 54 -8.30 -6.74 0.09
CA PRO A 54 -7.08 -6.53 0.85
C PRO A 54 -7.25 -5.50 1.96
N SER A 55 -7.92 -4.38 1.67
CA SER A 55 -8.15 -3.32 2.65
C SER A 55 -9.09 -3.77 3.77
N LEU A 56 -10.09 -4.58 3.44
CA LEU A 56 -11.00 -5.19 4.40
C LEU A 56 -10.23 -6.16 5.32
N ALA A 57 -9.36 -7.00 4.75
CA ALA A 57 -8.50 -7.89 5.52
C ALA A 57 -7.61 -7.12 6.51
N ILE A 58 -7.00 -6.02 6.07
CA ILE A 58 -6.20 -5.14 6.95
C ILE A 58 -7.09 -4.59 8.07
N ALA A 59 -8.26 -4.04 7.75
CA ALA A 59 -9.13 -3.40 8.74
C ALA A 59 -9.53 -4.33 9.88
N PHE A 60 -9.84 -5.60 9.57
CA PHE A 60 -10.22 -6.57 10.59
C PHE A 60 -9.03 -7.21 11.30
N LEU A 61 -7.93 -7.42 10.61
CA LEU A 61 -6.80 -8.21 11.13
C LEU A 61 -5.66 -7.36 11.69
N ALA A 62 -5.63 -6.04 11.46
CA ALA A 62 -4.55 -5.18 11.93
C ALA A 62 -4.23 -5.30 13.43
N PRO A 63 -5.21 -5.36 14.35
CA PRO A 63 -4.92 -5.54 15.78
C PRO A 63 -4.22 -6.88 16.08
N PHE A 64 -4.67 -7.96 15.42
CA PHE A 64 -4.09 -9.30 15.58
C PHE A 64 -2.69 -9.36 14.96
N ILE A 65 -2.51 -8.78 13.79
CA ILE A 65 -1.22 -8.67 13.09
C ILE A 65 -0.23 -7.91 13.99
N GLY A 66 -0.62 -6.77 14.56
CA GLY A 66 0.22 -6.00 15.48
C GLY A 66 0.67 -6.82 16.70
N HIS A 67 -0.24 -7.60 17.29
CA HIS A 67 0.10 -8.48 18.41
C HIS A 67 1.08 -9.59 18.02
N ILE A 68 0.90 -10.20 16.85
CA ILE A 68 1.82 -11.23 16.33
C ILE A 68 3.20 -10.62 16.07
N ILE A 69 3.28 -9.45 15.44
CA ILE A 69 4.54 -8.76 15.16
C ILE A 69 5.28 -8.44 16.47
N HIS A 70 4.55 -8.04 17.52
CA HIS A 70 5.15 -7.79 18.82
C HIS A 70 5.80 -9.05 19.43
N LYS A 71 5.21 -10.23 19.23
CA LYS A 71 5.75 -11.51 19.73
C LYS A 71 6.89 -12.07 18.88
N VAL A 72 6.75 -12.03 17.57
CA VAL A 72 7.66 -12.65 16.59
C VAL A 72 8.86 -11.77 16.31
N GLY A 73 8.69 -10.45 16.42
CA GLY A 73 9.69 -9.45 16.05
C GLY A 73 9.45 -8.86 14.66
N LYS A 74 9.90 -7.61 14.47
CA LYS A 74 9.66 -6.82 13.25
C LYS A 74 10.46 -7.35 12.06
N TYR A 75 11.69 -7.79 12.31
CA TYR A 75 12.58 -8.32 11.27
C TYR A 75 12.00 -9.59 10.62
N ILE A 76 11.65 -10.59 11.43
CA ILE A 76 11.07 -11.86 10.94
C ILE A 76 9.73 -11.59 10.26
N SER A 77 8.91 -10.72 10.84
CA SER A 77 7.61 -10.31 10.26
C SER A 77 7.77 -9.63 8.90
N ALA A 78 8.82 -8.81 8.69
CA ALA A 78 9.11 -8.20 7.40
C ALA A 78 9.41 -9.26 6.32
N ILE A 79 10.26 -10.25 6.65
CA ILE A 79 10.60 -11.34 5.71
C ILE A 79 9.36 -12.15 5.35
N PHE A 80 8.58 -12.58 6.36
CA PHE A 80 7.35 -13.33 6.13
C PHE A 80 6.34 -12.51 5.33
N GLY A 81 6.18 -11.22 5.66
CA GLY A 81 5.31 -10.30 4.94
C GLY A 81 5.68 -10.17 3.46
N LEU A 82 6.98 -10.05 3.12
CA LEU A 82 7.45 -9.97 1.73
C LEU A 82 7.25 -11.29 0.96
N LEU A 83 7.49 -12.43 1.59
CA LEU A 83 7.25 -13.73 0.98
C LEU A 83 5.77 -13.94 0.69
N LEU A 84 4.91 -13.66 1.67
CA LEU A 84 3.46 -13.77 1.51
C LEU A 84 2.94 -12.74 0.48
N PHE A 85 3.47 -11.52 0.48
CA PHE A 85 3.17 -10.47 -0.49
C PHE A 85 3.47 -10.92 -1.92
N SER A 86 4.65 -11.52 -2.13
CA SER A 86 5.04 -11.98 -3.46
C SER A 86 4.21 -13.20 -3.89
N ALA A 87 4.02 -14.18 -3.02
CA ALA A 87 3.26 -15.39 -3.34
C ALA A 87 1.78 -15.09 -3.61
N ALA A 88 1.12 -14.37 -2.70
CA ALA A 88 -0.28 -14.02 -2.85
C ALA A 88 -0.50 -12.96 -3.93
N GLY A 89 0.42 -12.00 -4.06
CA GLY A 89 0.35 -10.96 -5.08
C GLY A 89 0.45 -11.50 -6.49
N SER A 90 1.43 -12.36 -6.76
CA SER A 90 1.68 -12.94 -8.09
C SER A 90 0.72 -14.09 -8.45
N ALA A 91 -0.17 -14.50 -7.56
CA ALA A 91 -1.07 -15.63 -7.74
C ALA A 91 -1.94 -15.54 -9.02
N GLY A 92 -2.25 -14.32 -9.48
CA GLY A 92 -3.00 -14.11 -10.73
C GLY A 92 -2.25 -14.54 -12.00
N LEU A 93 -0.93 -14.78 -11.93
CA LEU A 93 -0.18 -15.32 -13.08
C LEU A 93 -0.57 -16.76 -13.41
N TYR A 94 -1.04 -17.52 -12.42
CA TYR A 94 -1.29 -18.96 -12.58
C TYR A 94 -2.66 -19.44 -12.12
N LEU A 95 -3.40 -18.64 -11.32
CA LEU A 95 -4.75 -19.00 -10.91
C LEU A 95 -5.75 -18.75 -12.05
N GLN A 96 -6.76 -19.63 -12.13
CA GLN A 96 -7.76 -19.63 -13.20
C GLN A 96 -9.20 -19.39 -12.71
N SER A 97 -9.45 -19.44 -11.40
CA SER A 97 -10.78 -19.18 -10.84
C SER A 97 -10.83 -17.86 -10.09
N ILE A 98 -11.95 -17.18 -10.17
CA ILE A 98 -12.15 -15.86 -9.51
C ILE A 98 -12.13 -16.00 -7.99
N GLU A 99 -12.62 -17.11 -7.44
CA GLU A 99 -12.63 -17.39 -6.01
C GLU A 99 -11.20 -17.53 -5.47
N ALA A 100 -10.35 -18.26 -6.20
CA ALA A 100 -8.94 -18.41 -5.85
C ALA A 100 -8.18 -17.08 -5.94
N LEU A 101 -8.51 -16.26 -6.95
CA LEU A 101 -7.99 -14.90 -7.06
C LEU A 101 -8.42 -14.03 -5.87
N LEU A 102 -9.69 -14.05 -5.49
CA LEU A 102 -10.18 -13.33 -4.31
C LEU A 102 -9.50 -13.81 -3.02
N PHE A 103 -9.35 -15.11 -2.83
CA PHE A 103 -8.63 -15.64 -1.69
C PHE A 103 -7.17 -15.15 -1.65
N SER A 104 -6.50 -15.12 -2.80
CA SER A 104 -5.15 -14.55 -2.90
C SER A 104 -5.12 -13.06 -2.51
N ARG A 105 -6.15 -12.28 -2.85
CA ARG A 105 -6.26 -10.86 -2.46
C ARG A 105 -6.44 -10.70 -0.94
N PHE A 106 -7.20 -11.59 -0.31
CA PHE A 106 -7.32 -11.61 1.15
C PHE A 106 -5.95 -11.87 1.83
N LEU A 107 -5.21 -12.88 1.36
CA LEU A 107 -3.84 -13.16 1.84
C LEU A 107 -2.88 -12.00 1.58
N LEU A 108 -3.00 -11.35 0.42
CA LEU A 108 -2.23 -10.15 0.10
C LEU A 108 -2.52 -9.03 1.10
N GLY A 109 -3.77 -8.87 1.53
CA GLY A 109 -4.16 -7.91 2.55
C GLY A 109 -3.44 -8.15 3.89
N ILE A 110 -3.33 -9.42 4.31
CA ILE A 110 -2.55 -9.80 5.50
C ILE A 110 -1.08 -9.39 5.33
N ALA A 111 -0.49 -9.73 4.18
CA ALA A 111 0.91 -9.41 3.89
C ALA A 111 1.18 -7.90 3.96
N ILE A 112 0.30 -7.09 3.36
CA ILE A 112 0.42 -5.63 3.37
C ILE A 112 0.21 -5.06 4.77
N GLY A 113 -0.74 -5.59 5.52
CA GLY A 113 -0.94 -5.22 6.93
C GLY A 113 0.35 -5.42 7.73
N ILE A 114 1.02 -6.56 7.56
CA ILE A 114 2.32 -6.83 8.18
C ILE A 114 3.36 -5.79 7.75
N LEU A 115 3.54 -5.58 6.44
CA LEU A 115 4.57 -4.68 5.91
C LEU A 115 4.31 -3.21 6.32
N MET A 116 3.06 -2.78 6.35
CA MET A 116 2.67 -1.43 6.77
C MET A 116 2.97 -1.19 8.26
N ILE A 117 2.59 -2.12 9.14
CA ILE A 117 2.83 -2.01 10.57
C ILE A 117 4.34 -2.06 10.85
N VAL A 118 5.07 -3.00 10.23
CA VAL A 118 6.52 -3.14 10.41
C VAL A 118 7.25 -1.89 9.93
N SER A 119 6.99 -1.41 8.71
CA SER A 119 7.69 -0.24 8.15
C SER A 119 7.48 1.01 8.99
N THR A 120 6.23 1.28 9.41
CA THR A 120 5.91 2.45 10.24
C THR A 120 6.48 2.34 11.65
N SER A 121 6.41 1.15 12.24
CA SER A 121 6.94 0.90 13.58
C SER A 121 8.47 1.03 13.63
N LEU A 122 9.19 0.47 12.64
CA LEU A 122 10.65 0.61 12.56
C LEU A 122 11.10 2.06 12.34
N ILE A 123 10.32 2.86 11.58
CA ILE A 123 10.59 4.29 11.48
C ILE A 123 10.46 4.97 12.86
N GLY A 124 9.44 4.59 13.63
CA GLY A 124 9.26 5.06 15.00
C GLY A 124 10.42 4.69 15.93
N ASP A 125 10.98 3.50 15.78
CA ASP A 125 12.10 3.01 16.60
C ASP A 125 13.43 3.67 16.21
N TYR A 126 13.67 3.81 14.91
CA TYR A 126 14.97 4.31 14.41
C TYR A 126 15.10 5.83 14.48
N PHE A 127 13.98 6.56 14.41
CA PHE A 127 14.00 8.01 14.35
C PHE A 127 13.18 8.63 15.49
N LYS A 128 13.73 9.64 16.17
CA LYS A 128 13.04 10.40 17.23
C LYS A 128 12.92 11.87 16.84
N GLY A 129 11.92 12.55 17.40
CA GLY A 129 11.72 13.99 17.25
C GLY A 129 11.57 14.45 15.80
N GLU A 130 12.24 15.52 15.43
CA GLU A 130 12.17 16.13 14.10
C GLU A 130 12.64 15.19 12.98
N ALA A 131 13.64 14.34 13.25
CA ALA A 131 14.12 13.34 12.28
C ALA A 131 13.01 12.33 11.93
N ARG A 132 12.17 11.94 12.89
CA ARG A 132 11.01 11.07 12.65
C ARG A 132 10.01 11.73 11.73
N HIS A 133 9.64 12.99 11.98
CA HIS A 133 8.70 13.73 11.13
C HIS A 133 9.21 13.87 9.70
N ARG A 134 10.47 14.23 9.54
CA ARG A 134 11.12 14.31 8.22
C ARG A 134 11.10 12.98 7.48
N TYR A 135 11.39 11.89 8.20
CA TYR A 135 11.44 10.56 7.59
C TYR A 135 10.04 10.04 7.21
N MET A 136 9.01 10.30 8.02
CA MET A 136 7.61 10.00 7.69
C MET A 136 7.14 10.79 6.44
N GLY A 137 7.59 12.03 6.28
CA GLY A 137 7.34 12.80 5.05
C GLY A 137 8.00 12.14 3.82
N MET A 138 9.24 11.65 3.94
CA MET A 138 9.90 10.89 2.87
C MET A 138 9.19 9.57 2.60
N GLN A 139 8.72 8.88 3.63
CA GLN A 139 7.91 7.65 3.48
C GLN A 139 6.65 7.93 2.65
N SER A 140 5.91 8.98 2.94
CA SER A 140 4.71 9.38 2.18
C SER A 140 5.04 9.68 0.72
N LEU A 141 6.18 10.33 0.46
CA LEU A 141 6.65 10.58 -0.90
C LEU A 141 6.95 9.27 -1.64
N PHE A 142 7.65 8.33 -1.01
CA PHE A 142 7.97 7.04 -1.62
C PHE A 142 6.72 6.19 -1.85
N ILE A 143 5.74 6.23 -0.95
CA ILE A 143 4.42 5.60 -1.16
C ILE A 143 3.75 6.18 -2.40
N SER A 144 3.75 7.51 -2.58
CA SER A 144 3.17 8.17 -3.75
C SER A 144 3.93 7.83 -5.04
N LEU A 145 5.26 7.83 -5.01
CA LEU A 145 6.09 7.38 -6.15
C LEU A 145 5.80 5.92 -6.52
N GLY A 146 5.67 5.05 -5.52
CA GLY A 146 5.23 3.67 -5.73
C GLY A 146 3.87 3.61 -6.42
N GLY A 147 2.91 4.42 -5.96
CA GLY A 147 1.59 4.53 -6.59
C GLY A 147 1.66 4.88 -8.07
N VAL A 148 2.47 5.89 -8.44
CA VAL A 148 2.69 6.29 -9.84
C VAL A 148 3.31 5.15 -10.66
N LEU A 149 4.43 4.59 -10.18
CA LEU A 149 5.16 3.55 -10.91
C LEU A 149 4.31 2.30 -11.13
N PHE A 150 3.57 1.89 -10.10
CA PHE A 150 2.81 0.63 -10.15
C PHE A 150 1.49 0.77 -10.90
N VAL A 151 0.82 1.93 -10.88
CA VAL A 151 -0.40 2.11 -11.68
C VAL A 151 -0.09 2.28 -13.16
N VAL A 152 0.96 3.01 -13.51
CA VAL A 152 1.37 3.15 -14.91
C VAL A 152 1.96 1.85 -15.45
N GLY A 153 2.85 1.20 -14.68
CA GLY A 153 3.41 -0.10 -15.05
C GLY A 153 2.35 -1.19 -15.15
N GLY A 154 1.40 -1.22 -14.20
CA GLY A 154 0.24 -2.12 -14.25
C GLY A 154 -0.63 -1.86 -15.47
N GLY A 155 -0.86 -0.58 -15.82
CA GLY A 155 -1.59 -0.19 -17.02
C GLY A 155 -0.93 -0.69 -18.31
N TYR A 156 0.37 -0.46 -18.43
CA TYR A 156 1.13 -0.96 -19.59
C TYR A 156 1.11 -2.49 -19.70
N LEU A 157 1.29 -3.18 -18.58
CA LEU A 157 1.25 -4.64 -18.56
C LEU A 157 -0.15 -5.19 -18.83
N SER A 158 -1.20 -4.51 -18.40
CA SER A 158 -2.59 -4.92 -18.66
C SER A 158 -3.00 -4.78 -20.13
N ASP A 159 -2.38 -3.87 -20.88
CA ASP A 159 -2.59 -3.74 -22.34
C ASP A 159 -1.98 -4.92 -23.12
N ILE A 160 -1.00 -5.63 -22.53
CA ILE A 160 -0.38 -6.81 -23.15
C ILE A 160 -1.17 -8.07 -22.80
N ASP A 161 -1.39 -8.31 -21.49
CA ASP A 161 -2.18 -9.42 -20.97
C ASP A 161 -2.69 -9.05 -19.56
N TRP A 162 -3.95 -9.38 -19.27
CA TRP A 162 -4.58 -9.08 -17.98
C TRP A 162 -3.86 -9.72 -16.77
N ARG A 163 -3.07 -10.77 -16.98
CA ARG A 163 -2.29 -11.46 -15.94
C ARG A 163 -0.97 -10.77 -15.61
N TYR A 164 -0.35 -10.09 -16.55
CA TYR A 164 0.99 -9.54 -16.37
C TYR A 164 1.13 -8.54 -15.24
N PRO A 165 0.13 -7.69 -14.91
CA PRO A 165 0.21 -6.82 -13.74
C PRO A 165 0.47 -7.56 -12.42
N PHE A 166 0.05 -8.83 -12.30
CA PHE A 166 0.34 -9.64 -11.12
C PHE A 166 1.84 -9.94 -10.95
N GLY A 167 2.62 -9.90 -12.02
CA GLY A 167 4.08 -10.05 -11.97
C GLY A 167 4.80 -8.95 -11.20
N ILE A 168 4.20 -7.76 -11.09
CA ILE A 168 4.77 -6.63 -10.35
C ILE A 168 5.01 -7.00 -8.86
N TYR A 169 4.15 -7.83 -8.28
CA TYR A 169 4.28 -8.25 -6.88
C TYR A 169 5.53 -9.08 -6.57
N LEU A 170 6.20 -9.64 -7.60
CA LEU A 170 7.49 -10.33 -7.44
C LEU A 170 8.61 -9.39 -6.96
N ILE A 171 8.40 -8.07 -7.01
CA ILE A 171 9.32 -7.09 -6.39
C ILE A 171 9.55 -7.39 -4.90
N GLY A 172 8.60 -8.02 -4.21
CA GLY A 172 8.78 -8.45 -2.82
C GLY A 172 9.96 -9.41 -2.66
N VAL A 173 10.16 -10.34 -3.62
CA VAL A 173 11.32 -11.23 -3.64
C VAL A 173 12.61 -10.44 -3.85
N LEU A 174 12.59 -9.42 -4.72
CA LEU A 174 13.75 -8.56 -4.97
C LEU A 174 14.13 -7.71 -3.75
N LEU A 175 13.15 -7.39 -2.89
CA LEU A 175 13.39 -6.65 -1.64
C LEU A 175 13.91 -7.53 -0.50
N LEU A 176 13.73 -8.85 -0.54
CA LEU A 176 14.17 -9.77 0.51
C LEU A 176 15.67 -9.63 0.86
N PRO A 177 16.62 -9.64 -0.11
CA PRO A 177 18.03 -9.49 0.21
C PRO A 177 18.35 -8.18 0.93
N PHE A 178 17.64 -7.10 0.59
CA PHE A 178 17.81 -5.80 1.25
C PHE A 178 17.31 -5.84 2.69
N VAL A 179 16.16 -6.45 2.93
CA VAL A 179 15.61 -6.62 4.29
C VAL A 179 16.54 -7.51 5.12
N ILE A 180 16.97 -8.65 4.58
CA ILE A 180 17.84 -9.61 5.30
C ILE A 180 19.20 -8.96 5.66
N LYS A 181 19.76 -8.14 4.77
CA LYS A 181 21.10 -7.58 4.95
C LYS A 181 21.12 -6.29 5.75
N PHE A 182 20.10 -5.45 5.65
CA PHE A 182 20.14 -4.07 6.13
C PHE A 182 19.10 -3.75 7.21
N LEU A 183 18.12 -4.61 7.44
CA LEU A 183 17.15 -4.43 8.51
C LEU A 183 17.66 -5.17 9.76
N GLU A 184 17.67 -4.50 10.89
CA GLU A 184 18.00 -5.10 12.18
C GLU A 184 16.78 -5.02 13.11
N GLU A 185 16.64 -6.02 13.97
CA GLU A 185 15.65 -5.96 15.05
C GLU A 185 16.09 -4.91 16.05
N TYR A 186 15.27 -3.87 16.22
CA TYR A 186 15.49 -2.85 17.21
C TYR A 186 14.35 -2.91 18.24
N LYS A 187 14.69 -3.30 19.46
CA LYS A 187 13.77 -3.14 20.59
C LYS A 187 13.96 -1.73 21.13
N GLY A 188 13.26 -0.76 20.54
CA GLY A 188 13.13 0.57 21.13
C GLY A 188 12.44 0.49 22.49
N GLU A 189 12.81 1.37 23.40
CA GLU A 189 12.00 1.61 24.58
C GLU A 189 10.62 2.05 24.11
N THR A 190 9.63 1.23 24.37
CA THR A 190 8.22 1.57 24.13
C THR A 190 7.88 2.68 25.12
N GLU A 191 7.86 3.93 24.64
CA GLU A 191 7.16 4.97 25.38
C GLU A 191 5.67 4.56 25.31
N GLU A 192 5.14 4.01 26.38
CA GLU A 192 3.71 3.85 26.59
C GLU A 192 3.11 5.26 26.64
N SER A 193 2.72 5.78 25.49
CA SER A 193 1.86 6.95 25.46
C SER A 193 0.46 6.47 25.83
N GLU A 194 -0.01 6.84 27.02
CA GLU A 194 -1.43 6.74 27.36
C GLU A 194 -2.22 7.50 26.29
N ILE A 195 -2.98 6.74 25.50
CA ILE A 195 -3.88 7.33 24.51
C ILE A 195 -5.07 7.87 25.28
N ASP A 196 -5.08 9.18 25.51
CA ASP A 196 -6.25 9.86 26.06
C ASP A 196 -7.38 9.83 25.01
N LEU A 197 -8.35 8.94 25.22
CA LEU A 197 -9.50 8.73 24.34
C LEU A 197 -10.51 9.88 24.50
N ASN A 198 -10.16 11.06 24.05
CA ASN A 198 -11.03 12.23 24.04
C ASN A 198 -11.98 12.26 22.84
N ALA A 199 -13.15 12.90 23.02
CA ALA A 199 -14.15 13.08 21.95
C ALA A 199 -13.60 13.69 20.64
N ASN A 200 -12.46 14.38 20.71
CA ASN A 200 -11.75 14.91 19.55
C ASN A 200 -11.14 13.83 18.67
N LEU A 201 -10.73 12.67 19.25
CA LEU A 201 -10.21 11.54 18.46
C LEU A 201 -11.28 10.95 17.55
N PHE A 202 -12.53 10.84 18.02
CA PHE A 202 -13.63 10.36 17.19
C PHE A 202 -13.85 11.24 15.94
N LYS A 203 -13.78 12.57 16.09
CA LYS A 203 -13.90 13.51 14.96
C LYS A 203 -12.76 13.31 13.94
N ILE A 204 -11.53 13.10 14.43
CA ILE A 204 -10.37 12.87 13.57
C ILE A 204 -10.53 11.54 12.81
N TYR A 205 -10.93 10.47 13.48
CA TYR A 205 -11.18 9.17 12.83
C TYR A 205 -12.34 9.24 11.84
N LEU A 206 -13.42 9.95 12.17
CA LEU A 206 -14.55 10.16 11.26
C LEU A 206 -14.12 10.94 10.01
N LEU A 207 -13.35 12.01 10.19
CA LEU A 207 -12.81 12.79 9.06
C LEU A 207 -11.90 11.93 8.19
N ALA A 208 -10.98 11.17 8.79
CA ALA A 208 -10.09 10.25 8.07
C ALA A 208 -10.89 9.19 7.30
N PHE A 209 -11.93 8.62 7.89
CA PHE A 209 -12.83 7.67 7.25
C PHE A 209 -13.53 8.29 6.02
N LEU A 210 -14.10 9.49 6.16
CA LEU A 210 -14.77 10.17 5.05
C LEU A 210 -13.80 10.50 3.91
N LEU A 211 -12.60 10.98 4.23
CA LEU A 211 -11.56 11.23 3.24
C LEU A 211 -11.12 9.95 2.51
N MET A 212 -11.02 8.83 3.22
CA MET A 212 -10.70 7.54 2.62
C MET A 212 -11.83 7.00 1.74
N LEU A 213 -13.09 7.22 2.10
CA LEU A 213 -14.22 6.87 1.22
C LEU A 213 -14.12 7.60 -0.12
N ILE A 214 -13.86 8.92 -0.09
CA ILE A 214 -13.68 9.72 -1.31
C ILE A 214 -12.47 9.24 -2.10
N PHE A 215 -11.33 8.98 -1.43
CA PHE A 215 -10.12 8.50 -2.08
C PHE A 215 -10.33 7.18 -2.81
N TYR A 216 -11.07 6.22 -2.21
CA TYR A 216 -11.30 4.90 -2.80
C TYR A 216 -12.23 4.93 -4.02
N ILE A 217 -13.01 5.98 -4.25
CA ILE A 217 -13.80 6.14 -5.49
C ILE A 217 -12.87 6.12 -6.72
N LEU A 218 -11.69 6.73 -6.60
CA LEU A 218 -10.74 6.84 -7.70
C LEU A 218 -10.25 5.47 -8.20
N PRO A 219 -9.61 4.60 -7.40
CA PRO A 219 -9.14 3.30 -7.87
C PRO A 219 -10.27 2.31 -8.18
N THR A 220 -11.46 2.45 -7.57
CA THR A 220 -12.54 1.48 -7.76
C THR A 220 -13.48 1.80 -8.92
N GLN A 221 -13.61 3.05 -9.33
CA GLN A 221 -14.58 3.46 -10.36
C GLN A 221 -13.90 4.00 -11.63
N MET A 222 -12.81 4.75 -11.49
CA MET A 222 -12.16 5.41 -12.64
C MET A 222 -11.68 4.45 -13.74
N PRO A 223 -11.09 3.28 -13.45
CA PRO A 223 -10.68 2.36 -14.50
C PRO A 223 -11.86 1.86 -15.32
N PHE A 224 -12.97 1.51 -14.66
CA PHE A 224 -14.18 1.06 -15.35
C PHE A 224 -14.79 2.17 -16.21
N LEU A 225 -14.80 3.41 -15.72
CA LEU A 225 -15.29 4.56 -16.48
C LEU A 225 -14.39 4.82 -17.70
N ILE A 226 -13.08 4.88 -17.51
CA ILE A 226 -12.13 5.27 -18.56
C ILE A 226 -12.02 4.19 -19.63
N ILE A 227 -11.94 2.92 -19.24
CA ILE A 227 -11.80 1.81 -20.18
C ILE A 227 -13.13 1.49 -20.85
N ASN A 228 -14.21 1.25 -20.08
CA ASN A 228 -15.47 0.77 -20.64
C ASN A 228 -16.28 1.85 -21.34
N HIS A 229 -16.20 3.11 -20.90
CA HIS A 229 -17.01 4.20 -21.47
C HIS A 229 -16.25 5.00 -22.54
N PHE A 230 -14.94 5.24 -22.32
CA PHE A 230 -14.12 6.02 -23.26
C PHE A 230 -13.24 5.15 -24.17
N GLY A 231 -13.20 3.83 -23.98
CA GLY A 231 -12.38 2.92 -24.79
C GLY A 231 -10.87 3.15 -24.67
N ALA A 232 -10.41 3.74 -23.55
CA ALA A 232 -9.01 4.07 -23.35
C ALA A 232 -8.19 2.82 -22.99
N SER A 233 -6.88 2.85 -23.32
CA SER A 233 -5.95 1.79 -22.93
C SER A 233 -5.70 1.76 -21.42
N GLY A 234 -5.23 0.62 -20.91
CA GLY A 234 -4.80 0.49 -19.52
C GLY A 234 -3.65 1.43 -19.18
N THR A 235 -2.72 1.63 -20.11
CA THR A 235 -1.61 2.60 -19.97
C THR A 235 -2.12 4.03 -19.75
N LEU A 236 -3.06 4.50 -20.58
CA LEU A 236 -3.63 5.84 -20.44
C LEU A 236 -4.43 5.98 -19.15
N THR A 237 -5.20 4.96 -18.81
CA THR A 237 -5.95 4.89 -17.56
C THR A 237 -5.01 4.97 -16.34
N GLY A 238 -3.94 4.20 -16.35
CA GLY A 238 -2.90 4.25 -15.31
C GLY A 238 -2.25 5.62 -15.19
N ALA A 239 -1.94 6.27 -16.32
CA ALA A 239 -1.36 7.62 -16.34
C ALA A 239 -2.31 8.66 -15.74
N ILE A 240 -3.60 8.59 -16.04
CA ILE A 240 -4.62 9.50 -15.46
C ILE A 240 -4.72 9.30 -13.94
N ILE A 241 -4.78 8.05 -13.48
CA ILE A 241 -4.83 7.76 -12.04
C ILE A 241 -3.52 8.18 -11.34
N ALA A 242 -2.37 8.08 -12.01
CA ALA A 242 -1.09 8.49 -11.47
C ALA A 242 -1.05 9.99 -11.11
N LEU A 243 -1.82 10.85 -11.78
CA LEU A 243 -1.92 12.27 -11.44
C LEU A 243 -2.40 12.50 -9.99
N ALA A 244 -3.29 11.63 -9.49
CA ALA A 244 -3.73 11.71 -8.10
C ALA A 244 -2.60 11.37 -7.11
N PHE A 245 -1.75 10.39 -7.43
CA PHE A 245 -0.59 10.06 -6.60
C PHE A 245 0.48 11.15 -6.65
N ILE A 246 0.70 11.77 -7.82
CA ILE A 246 1.59 12.92 -7.96
C ILE A 246 1.08 14.07 -7.09
N SER A 247 -0.21 14.39 -7.17
CA SER A 247 -0.84 15.43 -6.35
C SER A 247 -0.74 15.15 -4.85
N ASN A 248 -0.92 13.88 -4.44
CA ASN A 248 -0.74 13.46 -3.05
C ASN A 248 0.72 13.66 -2.59
N GLY A 249 1.71 13.25 -3.37
CA GLY A 249 3.12 13.43 -3.09
C GLY A 249 3.52 14.91 -2.97
N LEU A 250 3.04 15.75 -3.87
CA LEU A 250 3.26 17.20 -3.83
C LEU A 250 2.59 17.84 -2.60
N GLY A 251 1.38 17.39 -2.27
CA GLY A 251 0.66 17.83 -1.06
C GLY A 251 1.44 17.49 0.22
N ALA A 252 1.97 16.26 0.33
CA ALA A 252 2.78 15.84 1.46
C ALA A 252 4.07 16.68 1.62
N LEU A 253 4.76 16.98 0.51
CA LEU A 253 5.95 17.84 0.52
C LEU A 253 5.63 19.27 0.90
N THR A 254 4.52 19.81 0.38
CA THR A 254 4.06 21.17 0.67
C THR A 254 3.69 21.29 2.15
N PHE A 255 2.94 20.34 2.69
CA PHE A 255 2.59 20.29 4.10
C PHE A 255 3.85 20.24 4.99
N ALA A 256 4.81 19.39 4.67
CA ALA A 256 6.06 19.29 5.42
C ALA A 256 6.82 20.62 5.47
N ARG A 257 6.82 21.40 4.36
CA ARG A 257 7.45 22.72 4.30
C ARG A 257 6.65 23.80 5.03
N LEU A 258 5.33 23.77 4.93
CA LEU A 258 4.46 24.75 5.59
C LEU A 258 4.50 24.59 7.12
N LYS A 259 4.51 23.32 7.60
CA LYS A 259 4.59 23.04 9.04
C LYS A 259 5.84 23.60 9.72
N THR A 260 6.95 23.78 9.00
CA THR A 260 8.16 24.42 9.55
C THR A 260 8.05 25.93 9.67
N ARG A 261 7.08 26.57 8.97
CA ARG A 261 6.89 28.02 8.92
C ARG A 261 5.66 28.51 9.69
N PHE A 262 4.66 27.66 9.86
CA PHE A 262 3.36 28.02 10.45
C PHE A 262 3.04 27.09 11.64
N SER A 263 2.27 27.63 12.62
CA SER A 263 1.74 26.84 13.72
C SER A 263 0.74 25.79 13.21
N PHE A 264 0.58 24.70 13.95
CA PHE A 264 -0.33 23.60 13.60
C PHE A 264 -1.80 24.04 13.43
N SER A 265 -2.21 25.13 14.11
CA SER A 265 -3.55 25.71 14.01
C SER A 265 -3.75 26.58 12.76
N SER A 266 -2.68 26.87 12.01
CA SER A 266 -2.71 27.76 10.85
C SER A 266 -2.51 27.02 9.52
N VAL A 267 -2.23 25.73 9.54
CA VAL A 267 -2.01 24.85 8.38
C VAL A 267 -3.11 23.80 8.30
#